data_10bc50286460ebe15a54dd2caa378975
#
_entry.id   10bc50286460ebe15a54dd2caa378975
#
_cell.length_a   1.000
_cell.length_b   1.000
_cell.length_c   1.000
_cell.angle_alpha   90.00
_cell.angle_beta   90.00
_cell.angle_gamma   90.00
#
_symmetry.space_group_name_H-M   'P 1'
#
loop_
_entity.id
_entity.type
_entity.pdbx_description
1 polymer ?
#
loop_
_entity_poly.entity_id
_entity_poly.type
_entity_poly.pdbx_seq_one_letter_code
_entity_poly.pdbx_strand_id
1 'polypeptide(L)' 'MNFRKTRKTESYDYENLYPAIRSSICTGEKVAGFKNKGTGSFTEIMLISSDKDLEAFKRKYCITGEIEVFY' A
#
# COMPACT_ATOMS: atom_id res chain seq x y z
N MET A 1 -10.36 14.46 -22.63
CA MET A 1 -10.49 14.17 -22.08
C MET A 1 -10.52 13.78 -21.23
N ASN A 2 -10.36 13.67 -20.75
CA ASN A 2 -10.35 13.31 -19.95
C ASN A 2 -10.93 12.86 -19.15
N PHE A 3 -11.19 12.39 -18.88
CA PHE A 3 -11.78 11.99 -18.24
C PHE A 3 -11.60 11.35 -17.46
N ARG A 4 -11.20 10.96 -17.09
CA ARG A 4 -10.83 10.38 -16.43
C ARG A 4 -10.62 10.72 -15.29
N LYS A 5 -10.46 11.32 -14.92
CA LYS A 5 -10.35 11.83 -13.88
C LYS A 5 -11.34 11.61 -12.93
N THR A 6 -12.23 11.27 -13.06
CA THR A 6 -13.27 10.92 -12.15
C THR A 6 -12.97 9.70 -11.32
N ARG A 7 -11.80 9.19 -11.45
CA ARG A 7 -11.43 8.04 -10.66
C ARG A 7 -11.41 8.37 -9.20
N LYS A 8 -11.98 7.53 -8.42
CA LYS A 8 -11.97 7.69 -6.98
C LYS A 8 -10.83 6.97 -6.33
N THR A 9 -10.27 5.99 -7.01
CA THR A 9 -9.16 5.23 -6.49
C THR A 9 -7.91 5.60 -7.26
N GLU A 10 -6.78 5.44 -6.60
CA GLU A 10 -5.51 5.68 -7.24
C GLU A 10 -4.95 4.37 -7.74
N SER A 11 -4.06 4.47 -8.71
CA SER A 11 -3.44 3.28 -9.26
C SER A 11 -1.95 3.33 -8.99
N TYR A 12 -1.34 2.17 -9.10
CA TYR A 12 0.08 2.06 -8.92
C TYR A 12 0.63 1.13 -9.99
N ASP A 13 1.95 1.08 -10.08
CA ASP A 13 2.62 0.30 -11.12
C ASP A 13 2.63 -1.17 -10.73
N TYR A 14 1.63 -1.90 -11.21
CA TYR A 14 1.49 -3.31 -10.86
C TYR A 14 2.65 -4.16 -11.34
N GLU A 15 3.34 -3.71 -12.36
CA GLU A 15 4.41 -4.50 -12.93
C GLU A 15 5.67 -4.45 -12.09
N ASN A 16 5.93 -3.33 -11.46
CA ASN A 16 7.16 -3.13 -10.71
C ASN A 16 6.96 -3.06 -9.22
N LEU A 17 5.75 -2.77 -8.78
CA LEU A 17 5.45 -2.57 -7.37
C LEU A 17 4.41 -3.57 -6.90
N TYR A 18 4.45 -3.86 -5.61
CA TYR A 18 3.38 -4.62 -5.00
C TYR A 18 3.13 -4.07 -3.60
N PRO A 19 1.89 -4.15 -3.14
CA PRO A 19 1.56 -3.59 -1.82
C PRO A 19 2.21 -4.41 -0.71
N ALA A 20 2.66 -3.73 0.31
CA ALA A 20 3.30 -4.39 1.44
C ALA A 20 3.11 -3.53 2.67
N ILE A 21 3.23 -4.14 3.82
CA ILE A 21 3.16 -3.45 5.09
C ILE A 21 4.44 -3.74 5.84
N ARG A 22 5.12 -2.67 6.24
CA ARG A 22 6.32 -2.80 7.05
C ARG A 22 5.92 -2.67 8.52
N SER A 23 6.24 -3.67 9.29
CA SER A 23 5.92 -3.69 10.70
C SER A 23 7.20 -3.48 11.50
N SER A 24 7.15 -2.55 12.44
CA SER A 24 8.29 -2.28 13.30
C SER A 24 8.17 -3.12 14.57
N ILE A 25 9.19 -3.91 14.81
CA ILE A 25 9.18 -4.77 15.99
C ILE A 25 9.32 -3.93 17.25
N CYS A 26 10.14 -2.90 17.20
CA CYS A 26 10.43 -2.11 18.38
C CYS A 26 9.26 -1.25 18.81
N THR A 27 8.57 -0.63 17.88
CA THR A 27 7.51 0.30 18.21
C THR A 27 6.12 -0.28 17.98
N GLY A 28 6.02 -1.35 17.22
CA GLY A 28 4.74 -1.93 16.88
C GLY A 28 4.00 -1.17 15.81
N GLU A 29 4.65 -0.18 15.22
CA GLU A 29 4.01 0.60 14.16
C GLU A 29 3.99 -0.18 12.85
N LYS A 30 2.96 0.07 12.08
CA LYS A 30 2.84 -0.54 10.76
C LYS A 30 2.64 0.55 9.74
N VAL A 31 3.33 0.43 8.62
CA VAL A 31 3.26 1.41 7.54
C VAL A 31 2.93 0.67 6.26
N ALA A 32 1.88 1.12 5.59
CA ALA A 32 1.49 0.53 4.32
C ALA A 32 2.15 1.29 3.18
N GLY A 33 2.53 0.57 2.17
CA GLY A 33 3.16 1.18 1.02
C GLY A 33 3.36 0.17 -0.07
N PHE A 34 4.33 0.45 -0.94
CA PHE A 34 4.60 -0.40 -2.09
C PHE A 34 6.08 -0.73 -2.13
N LYS A 35 6.35 -1.98 -2.42
CA LYS A 35 7.73 -2.46 -2.50
C LYS A 35 8.07 -2.71 -3.97
N ASN A 36 9.26 -2.28 -4.36
CA ASN A 36 9.71 -2.45 -5.73
C ASN A 36 10.23 -3.86 -5.93
N LYS A 37 9.69 -4.56 -6.92
CA LYS A 37 10.05 -5.95 -7.17
C LYS A 37 11.49 -6.11 -7.60
N GLY A 38 12.01 -5.12 -8.31
CA GLY A 38 13.37 -5.20 -8.82
C GLY A 38 14.42 -4.81 -7.82
N THR A 39 14.21 -3.71 -7.09
CA THR A 39 15.20 -3.19 -6.19
C THR A 39 14.96 -3.55 -4.73
N GLY A 40 13.71 -3.91 -4.40
CA GLY A 40 13.37 -4.18 -3.01
C GLY A 40 13.09 -2.93 -2.21
N SER A 41 13.10 -1.78 -2.85
CA SER A 41 12.84 -0.53 -2.15
C SER A 41 11.39 -0.45 -1.71
N PHE A 42 11.17 0.15 -0.55
CA PHE A 42 9.84 0.31 0.00
C PHE A 42 9.50 1.78 0.06
N THR A 43 8.34 2.13 -0.50
CA THR A 43 7.84 3.50 -0.48
C THR A 43 6.67 3.58 0.47
N GLU A 44 6.80 4.38 1.52
CA GLU A 44 5.75 4.53 2.51
C GLU A 44 4.63 5.38 1.97
N ILE A 45 3.41 4.94 2.19
CA ILE A 45 2.23 5.67 1.75
C ILE A 45 1.44 6.20 2.92
N MET A 46 1.15 5.34 3.92
CA MET A 46 0.37 5.79 5.05
C MET A 46 0.65 4.92 6.26
N LEU A 47 0.42 5.49 7.43
CA LEU A 47 0.56 4.79 8.68
C LEU A 47 -0.71 3.98 8.95
N ILE A 48 -0.53 2.76 9.39
CA ILE A 48 -1.65 1.88 9.72
C ILE A 48 -1.78 1.81 11.24
N SER A 49 -2.80 2.45 11.78
CA SER A 49 -3.04 2.46 13.20
C SER A 49 -4.11 1.45 13.61
N SER A 50 -4.96 1.08 12.66
CA SER A 50 -6.06 0.17 12.96
C SER A 50 -6.45 -0.56 11.69
N ASP A 51 -7.37 -1.51 11.84
CA ASP A 51 -7.87 -2.25 10.69
C ASP A 51 -8.56 -1.32 9.69
N LYS A 52 -9.15 -0.24 10.19
CA LYS A 52 -9.80 0.70 9.29
C LYS A 52 -8.80 1.36 8.35
N ASP A 53 -7.63 1.66 8.86
CA ASP A 53 -6.59 2.24 8.02
C ASP A 53 -6.15 1.27 6.96
N LEU A 54 -6.03 -0.01 7.31
CA LEU A 54 -5.65 -1.01 6.35
C LEU A 54 -6.70 -1.14 5.25
N GLU A 55 -7.97 -1.14 5.64
CA GLU A 55 -9.03 -1.24 4.66
C GLU A 55 -9.07 -0.01 3.78
N ALA A 56 -8.81 1.16 4.34
CA ALA A 56 -8.77 2.38 3.55
C ALA A 56 -7.66 2.31 2.52
N PHE A 57 -6.51 1.79 2.90
CA PHE A 57 -5.40 1.62 1.97
C PHE A 57 -5.78 0.66 0.84
N LYS A 58 -6.38 -0.46 1.17
CA LYS A 58 -6.77 -1.44 0.16
C LYS A 58 -7.81 -0.86 -0.77
N ARG A 59 -8.76 -0.12 -0.21
CA ARG A 59 -9.83 0.45 -1.02
C ARG A 59 -9.31 1.54 -1.94
N LYS A 60 -8.36 2.33 -1.43
CA LYS A 60 -7.81 3.43 -2.20
C LYS A 60 -7.11 2.94 -3.47
N TYR A 61 -6.48 1.79 -3.40
CA TYR A 61 -5.73 1.26 -4.53
C TYR A 61 -6.36 0.02 -5.14
N CYS A 62 -7.59 -0.26 -4.76
CA CYS A 62 -8.32 -1.42 -5.29
C CYS A 62 -7.55 -2.71 -5.08
N ILE A 63 -6.95 -2.85 -3.92
CA ILE A 63 -6.19 -4.04 -3.59
C ILE A 63 -7.14 -5.09 -3.04
N THR A 64 -7.14 -6.26 -3.65
CA THR A 64 -7.93 -7.39 -3.17
C THR A 64 -6.98 -8.45 -2.67
N GLY A 65 -7.45 -9.23 -1.71
CA GLY A 65 -6.62 -10.25 -1.14
C GLY A 65 -5.76 -9.70 -0.03
N GLU A 66 -4.79 -10.49 0.37
CA GLU A 66 -3.96 -10.14 1.50
C GLU A 66 -2.74 -9.37 1.07
N ILE A 67 -2.24 -8.56 1.99
CA ILE A 67 -1.05 -7.75 1.76
C ILE A 67 0.07 -8.35 2.58
N GLU A 68 1.23 -8.48 1.96
CA GLU A 68 2.40 -9.03 2.63
C GLU A 68 2.85 -8.09 3.75
N VAL A 69 3.19 -8.69 4.90
CA VAL A 69 3.74 -7.93 6.03
C VAL A 69 5.18 -8.37 6.22
N PHE A 70 6.08 -7.41 6.36
CA PHE A 70 7.48 -7.72 6.57
C PHE A 70 8.03 -6.81 7.67
N TYR A 71 9.19 -7.17 8.20
CA TYR A 71 9.80 -6.44 9.31
C TYR A 71 11.10 -5.77 8.95
#